data_e826f4b22c966623f8d28fa021a01212
#
_entry.id   e826f4b22c966623f8d28fa021a01212
#
_cell.length_a   1.000
_cell.length_b   1.000
_cell.length_c   1.000
_cell.angle_alpha   90.00
_cell.angle_beta   90.00
_cell.angle_gamma   90.00
#
_symmetry.space_group_name_H-M   'P 1'
#
loop_
_entity.id
_entity.type
_entity.pdbx_description
1 polymer ?
#
loop_
_entity_poly.entity_id
_entity_poly.type
_entity_poly.pdbx_seq_one_letter_code
_entity_poly.pdbx_strand_id
1 'polypeptide(L)'
;PLRILTVAAALVLSVSLLTGAAVPVRSLPAASGEETALSGPSLQDPDTLARAVACQALSYYRPELLDRYLAYGALWPELSPEDVVTRVNIGLDGTFYGDVSQAEEPESLSVLVNKYHPLPDGYVPRLHSLPARYAPSGGSLAPAAAAAFMRMADAAREDGITLYSVSAYRSYSYQDSLYRRYTAQDGVEADTYSARPGFSEHQTGLA
;
A
#
# COMPACT_ATOMS: atom_id res chain seq x y z
N PRO A 1 14.71 50.32 11.19
CA PRO A 1 13.61 49.40 11.13
C PRO A 1 13.73 48.50 9.90
N LEU A 2 14.11 47.28 10.18
CA LEU A 2 14.36 46.24 9.18
C LEU A 2 12.99 45.67 8.79
N ARG A 3 12.59 45.81 7.54
CA ARG A 3 11.39 45.15 7.02
C ARG A 3 11.71 43.69 6.73
N ILE A 4 11.14 42.79 7.53
CA ILE A 4 11.17 41.36 7.28
C ILE A 4 10.17 41.08 6.15
N LEU A 5 10.68 40.66 5.01
CA LEU A 5 9.88 40.19 3.87
C LEU A 5 9.45 38.74 4.20
N THR A 6 8.19 38.57 4.57
CA THR A 6 7.59 37.24 4.74
C THR A 6 7.27 36.67 3.35
N VAL A 7 8.04 35.71 2.90
CA VAL A 7 7.71 34.91 1.71
C VAL A 7 6.71 33.84 2.15
N ALA A 8 5.44 34.05 1.86
CA ALA A 8 4.42 33.05 1.99
C ALA A 8 4.58 32.06 0.83
N ALA A 9 5.18 30.91 1.09
CA ALA A 9 5.15 29.78 0.16
C ALA A 9 3.75 29.16 0.25
N ALA A 10 2.89 29.51 -0.69
CA ALA A 10 1.62 28.81 -0.90
C ALA A 10 1.92 27.45 -1.49
N LEU A 11 1.89 26.41 -0.66
CA LEU A 11 1.87 25.02 -1.10
C LEU A 11 0.48 24.73 -1.67
N VAL A 12 0.31 24.92 -2.97
CA VAL A 12 -0.89 24.48 -3.68
C VAL A 12 -0.80 22.96 -3.78
N LEU A 13 -1.45 22.26 -2.86
CA LEU A 13 -1.75 20.85 -3.02
C LEU A 13 -2.83 20.74 -4.11
N SER A 14 -2.42 20.63 -5.37
CA SER A 14 -3.30 20.22 -6.45
C SER A 14 -3.65 18.76 -6.21
N VAL A 15 -4.82 18.51 -5.60
CA VAL A 15 -5.49 17.22 -5.69
C VAL A 15 -5.92 17.06 -7.15
N SER A 16 -5.04 16.52 -7.97
CA SER A 16 -5.43 15.98 -9.26
C SER A 16 -6.36 14.82 -8.97
N LEU A 17 -7.67 15.00 -9.24
CA LEU A 17 -8.56 13.89 -9.45
C LEU A 17 -7.98 13.13 -10.66
N LEU A 18 -7.14 12.16 -10.40
CA LEU A 18 -6.85 11.10 -11.34
C LEU A 18 -8.19 10.35 -11.51
N THR A 19 -8.89 10.66 -12.59
CA THR A 19 -9.82 9.71 -13.19
C THR A 19 -8.96 8.55 -13.64
N GLY A 20 -8.66 7.65 -12.71
CA GLY A 20 -7.94 6.43 -12.98
C GLY A 20 -8.80 5.60 -13.91
N ALA A 21 -8.43 5.57 -15.19
CA ALA A 21 -8.78 4.44 -16.01
C ALA A 21 -8.23 3.22 -15.27
N ALA A 22 -9.13 2.34 -14.81
CA ALA A 22 -8.75 1.09 -14.19
C ALA A 22 -7.87 0.34 -15.19
N VAL A 23 -6.57 0.24 -14.90
CA VAL A 23 -5.68 -0.63 -15.67
C VAL A 23 -6.15 -2.04 -15.35
N PRO A 24 -6.59 -2.83 -16.35
CA PRO A 24 -7.06 -4.18 -16.10
C PRO A 24 -5.92 -4.98 -15.48
N VAL A 25 -6.08 -5.40 -14.24
CA VAL A 25 -5.18 -6.38 -13.60
C VAL A 25 -5.46 -7.72 -14.26
N ARG A 26 -4.62 -8.07 -15.22
CA ARG A 26 -4.67 -9.38 -15.83
C ARG A 26 -4.06 -10.36 -14.84
N SER A 27 -4.90 -11.19 -14.21
CA SER A 27 -4.45 -12.30 -13.39
C SER A 27 -3.48 -13.16 -14.20
N LEU A 28 -2.37 -13.55 -13.58
CA LEU A 28 -1.49 -14.59 -14.13
C LEU A 28 -2.36 -15.82 -14.40
N PRO A 29 -2.27 -16.45 -15.60
CA PRO A 29 -3.00 -17.67 -15.87
C PRO A 29 -2.57 -18.72 -14.86
N ALA A 30 -3.56 -19.38 -14.23
CA ALA A 30 -3.32 -20.55 -13.42
C ALA A 30 -2.52 -21.55 -14.26
N ALA A 31 -1.43 -22.06 -13.72
CA ALA A 31 -0.58 -23.06 -14.37
C ALA A 31 -1.39 -24.33 -14.64
N SER A 32 -2.03 -24.38 -15.80
CA SER A 32 -2.48 -25.63 -16.41
C SER A 32 -1.28 -26.20 -17.14
N GLY A 33 -0.83 -27.38 -16.70
CA GLY A 33 0.38 -28.04 -17.16
C GLY A 33 0.43 -28.21 -18.67
N GLU A 34 1.26 -27.39 -19.28
CA GLU A 34 2.03 -27.68 -20.48
C GLU A 34 3.28 -26.80 -20.34
N GLU A 35 4.38 -27.43 -20.01
CA GLU A 35 5.70 -26.84 -19.84
C GLU A 35 6.27 -26.49 -21.22
N THR A 36 5.70 -25.45 -21.83
CA THR A 36 6.40 -24.73 -22.88
C THR A 36 7.34 -23.77 -22.15
N ALA A 37 8.62 -24.12 -22.08
CA ALA A 37 9.68 -23.28 -21.56
C ALA A 37 9.67 -21.96 -22.34
N LEU A 38 8.92 -20.99 -21.88
CA LEU A 38 9.06 -19.59 -22.29
C LEU A 38 10.43 -19.15 -21.76
N SER A 39 11.41 -19.07 -22.66
CA SER A 39 12.70 -18.47 -22.33
C SER A 39 12.42 -17.08 -21.74
N GLY A 40 12.86 -16.87 -20.49
CA GLY A 40 12.72 -15.59 -19.81
C GLY A 40 13.33 -14.44 -20.62
N PRO A 41 13.05 -13.19 -20.27
CA PRO A 41 13.59 -12.03 -21.00
C PRO A 41 15.12 -12.12 -21.04
N SER A 42 15.68 -12.01 -22.25
CA SER A 42 17.11 -12.17 -22.47
C SER A 42 17.79 -10.80 -22.49
N LEU A 43 18.87 -10.64 -21.72
CA LEU A 43 19.73 -9.45 -21.75
C LEU A 43 20.47 -9.26 -23.09
N GLN A 44 20.37 -10.20 -24.02
CA GLN A 44 20.86 -10.06 -25.40
C GLN A 44 19.90 -9.22 -26.26
N ASP A 45 18.64 -9.09 -25.85
CA ASP A 45 17.69 -8.19 -26.48
C ASP A 45 17.99 -6.74 -26.08
N PRO A 46 18.18 -5.80 -27.04
CA PRO A 46 18.54 -4.42 -26.74
C PRO A 46 17.53 -3.68 -25.86
N ASP A 47 16.24 -3.95 -26.02
CA ASP A 47 15.19 -3.28 -25.23
C ASP A 47 15.18 -3.81 -23.79
N THR A 48 15.38 -5.10 -23.61
CA THR A 48 15.54 -5.73 -22.28
C THR A 48 16.78 -5.20 -21.58
N LEU A 49 17.90 -5.08 -22.29
CA LEU A 49 19.14 -4.53 -21.74
C LEU A 49 18.98 -3.05 -21.35
N ALA A 50 18.35 -2.24 -22.21
CA ALA A 50 18.10 -0.84 -21.91
C ALA A 50 17.22 -0.68 -20.66
N ARG A 51 16.19 -1.52 -20.51
CA ARG A 51 15.34 -1.55 -19.31
C ARG A 51 16.12 -1.94 -18.07
N ALA A 52 16.97 -2.98 -18.16
CA ALA A 52 17.82 -3.39 -17.04
C ALA A 52 18.73 -2.25 -16.56
N VAL A 53 19.40 -1.57 -17.48
CA VAL A 53 20.26 -0.41 -17.17
C VAL A 53 19.47 0.72 -16.51
N ALA A 54 18.27 1.02 -17.02
CA ALA A 54 17.40 2.05 -16.44
C ALA A 54 16.94 1.69 -15.04
N CYS A 55 16.60 0.43 -14.78
CA CYS A 55 16.27 -0.04 -13.42
C CYS A 55 17.46 0.09 -12.46
N GLN A 56 18.67 -0.27 -12.91
CA GLN A 56 19.90 -0.21 -12.10
C GLN A 56 20.29 1.22 -11.71
N ALA A 57 19.89 2.22 -12.47
CA ALA A 57 20.16 3.62 -12.17
C ALA A 57 19.35 4.17 -10.98
N LEU A 58 18.32 3.46 -10.52
CA LEU A 58 17.47 3.91 -9.43
C LEU A 58 18.09 3.62 -8.06
N SER A 59 18.01 4.59 -7.15
CA SER A 59 18.62 4.49 -5.80
C SER A 59 18.03 3.38 -4.93
N TYR A 60 16.82 2.94 -5.25
CA TYR A 60 16.09 1.86 -4.56
C TYR A 60 16.07 0.54 -5.35
N TYR A 61 16.91 0.43 -6.40
CA TYR A 61 17.11 -0.81 -7.12
C TYR A 61 17.75 -1.88 -6.22
N ARG A 62 17.29 -3.11 -6.36
CA ARG A 62 17.77 -4.28 -5.60
C ARG A 62 18.30 -5.31 -6.59
N PRO A 63 19.64 -5.53 -6.64
CA PRO A 63 20.28 -6.42 -7.64
C PRO A 63 19.72 -7.84 -7.64
N GLU A 64 19.34 -8.35 -6.46
CA GLU A 64 18.79 -9.70 -6.28
C GLU A 64 17.39 -9.87 -6.91
N LEU A 65 16.72 -8.77 -7.30
CA LEU A 65 15.39 -8.79 -7.92
C LEU A 65 15.42 -8.55 -9.44
N LEU A 66 16.61 -8.50 -10.07
CA LEU A 66 16.73 -8.15 -11.50
C LEU A 66 15.84 -9.01 -12.39
N ASP A 67 15.84 -10.33 -12.23
CA ASP A 67 15.04 -11.23 -13.05
C ASP A 67 13.55 -10.96 -12.90
N ARG A 68 13.10 -10.60 -11.70
CA ARG A 68 11.71 -10.22 -11.42
C ARG A 68 11.36 -8.89 -12.09
N TYR A 69 12.24 -7.88 -12.07
CA TYR A 69 12.01 -6.62 -12.77
C TYR A 69 11.86 -6.84 -14.27
N LEU A 70 12.72 -7.67 -14.86
CA LEU A 70 12.67 -7.96 -16.29
C LEU A 70 11.42 -8.73 -16.67
N ALA A 71 11.06 -9.76 -15.89
CA ALA A 71 9.85 -10.53 -16.11
C ALA A 71 8.59 -9.67 -15.98
N TYR A 72 8.51 -8.85 -14.92
CA TYR A 72 7.37 -7.96 -14.71
C TYR A 72 7.27 -6.88 -15.79
N GLY A 73 8.39 -6.27 -16.18
CA GLY A 73 8.45 -5.30 -17.26
C GLY A 73 8.12 -5.87 -18.65
N ALA A 74 8.38 -7.15 -18.88
CA ALA A 74 7.97 -7.83 -20.11
C ALA A 74 6.46 -8.08 -20.18
N LEU A 75 5.80 -8.31 -19.03
CA LEU A 75 4.34 -8.43 -18.92
C LEU A 75 3.63 -7.07 -19.09
N TRP A 76 4.30 -5.97 -18.69
CA TRP A 76 3.76 -4.61 -18.68
C TRP A 76 4.73 -3.65 -19.38
N PRO A 77 4.86 -3.74 -20.72
CA PRO A 77 5.85 -2.97 -21.48
C PRO A 77 5.63 -1.45 -21.42
N GLU A 78 4.40 -1.00 -21.11
CA GLU A 78 4.02 0.40 -20.94
C GLU A 78 4.50 1.04 -19.63
N LEU A 79 4.90 0.23 -18.65
CA LEU A 79 5.39 0.76 -17.36
C LEU A 79 6.79 1.34 -17.49
N SER A 80 7.02 2.45 -16.79
CA SER A 80 8.36 3.01 -16.63
C SER A 80 9.25 2.08 -15.78
N PRO A 81 10.59 2.17 -15.93
CA PRO A 81 11.51 1.45 -15.04
C PRO A 81 11.28 1.75 -13.56
N GLU A 82 10.93 2.99 -13.20
CA GLU A 82 10.57 3.39 -11.83
C GLU A 82 9.34 2.65 -11.31
N ASP A 83 8.29 2.57 -12.14
CA ASP A 83 7.06 1.84 -11.79
C ASP A 83 7.35 0.35 -11.61
N VAL A 84 8.12 -0.25 -12.53
CA VAL A 84 8.50 -1.67 -12.46
C VAL A 84 9.26 -1.96 -11.17
N VAL A 85 10.32 -1.18 -10.88
CA VAL A 85 11.14 -1.39 -9.68
C VAL A 85 10.32 -1.18 -8.40
N THR A 86 9.49 -0.14 -8.36
CA THR A 86 8.61 0.14 -7.22
C THR A 86 7.63 -1.02 -6.98
N ARG A 87 6.94 -1.46 -8.02
CA ARG A 87 5.91 -2.52 -7.92
C ARG A 87 6.51 -3.86 -7.50
N VAL A 88 7.63 -4.24 -8.08
CA VAL A 88 8.32 -5.49 -7.70
C VAL A 88 8.88 -5.42 -6.29
N ASN A 89 9.46 -4.28 -5.87
CA ASN A 89 9.95 -4.10 -4.51
C ASN A 89 8.89 -4.26 -3.44
N ILE A 90 7.64 -3.90 -3.75
CA ILE A 90 6.49 -4.08 -2.84
C ILE A 90 5.70 -5.38 -3.12
N GLY A 91 6.24 -6.26 -3.98
CA GLY A 91 5.71 -7.61 -4.21
C GLY A 91 4.47 -7.69 -5.11
N LEU A 92 4.18 -6.65 -5.94
CA LEU A 92 3.02 -6.68 -6.85
C LEU A 92 3.19 -7.64 -8.05
N ASP A 93 4.38 -8.18 -8.27
CA ASP A 93 4.67 -9.21 -9.26
C ASP A 93 4.42 -10.63 -8.74
N GLY A 94 4.21 -10.79 -7.44
CA GLY A 94 3.92 -12.06 -6.79
C GLY A 94 2.43 -12.38 -6.72
N THR A 95 2.13 -13.61 -6.33
CA THR A 95 0.77 -14.04 -6.01
C THR A 95 0.39 -13.49 -4.63
N PHE A 96 -0.64 -12.65 -4.56
CA PHE A 96 -1.13 -12.15 -3.29
C PHE A 96 -1.53 -13.32 -2.37
N TYR A 97 -1.19 -13.19 -1.08
CA TYR A 97 -1.47 -14.19 -0.04
C TYR A 97 -0.77 -15.55 -0.25
N GLY A 98 0.24 -15.61 -1.14
CA GLY A 98 1.21 -16.71 -1.20
C GLY A 98 2.38 -16.46 -0.25
N ASP A 99 3.03 -17.52 0.22
CA ASP A 99 4.23 -17.47 1.09
C ASP A 99 4.09 -16.52 2.29
N VAL A 100 2.93 -16.59 2.97
CA VAL A 100 2.64 -15.73 4.09
C VAL A 100 3.47 -16.08 5.33
N SER A 101 4.01 -15.07 5.98
CA SER A 101 4.69 -15.17 7.29
C SER A 101 3.98 -14.25 8.27
N GLN A 102 3.55 -14.80 9.40
CA GLN A 102 2.81 -14.04 10.39
C GLN A 102 3.60 -12.81 10.85
N ALA A 103 2.91 -11.68 11.00
CA ALA A 103 3.52 -10.43 11.49
C ALA A 103 4.10 -10.65 12.89
N GLU A 104 5.37 -10.33 13.04
CA GLU A 104 6.06 -10.34 14.32
C GLU A 104 5.68 -9.08 15.13
N GLU A 105 5.65 -9.20 16.45
CA GLU A 105 5.38 -8.09 17.37
C GLU A 105 4.16 -7.23 16.96
N PRO A 106 2.95 -7.79 16.92
CA PRO A 106 1.75 -7.11 16.39
C PRO A 106 1.38 -5.82 17.15
N GLU A 107 1.92 -5.59 18.34
CA GLU A 107 1.74 -4.37 19.12
C GLU A 107 2.83 -3.30 18.85
N SER A 108 3.86 -3.64 18.05
CA SER A 108 4.92 -2.70 17.69
C SER A 108 4.38 -1.56 16.83
N LEU A 109 4.91 -0.34 17.03
CA LEU A 109 4.58 0.82 16.18
C LEU A 109 5.11 0.68 14.75
N SER A 110 6.04 -0.24 14.52
CA SER A 110 6.65 -0.54 13.23
C SER A 110 6.22 -1.90 12.67
N VAL A 111 5.14 -2.50 13.20
CA VAL A 111 4.62 -3.77 12.71
C VAL A 111 4.32 -3.71 11.22
N LEU A 112 4.82 -4.69 10.46
CA LEU A 112 4.51 -4.84 9.05
C LEU A 112 3.29 -5.77 8.91
N VAL A 113 2.17 -5.21 8.47
CA VAL A 113 0.96 -5.96 8.13
C VAL A 113 0.61 -5.67 6.67
N ASN A 114 0.51 -6.69 5.87
CA ASN A 114 0.16 -6.58 4.45
C ASN A 114 -0.33 -7.95 3.93
N LYS A 115 -0.45 -8.10 2.61
CA LYS A 115 -0.93 -9.34 1.96
C LYS A 115 -0.02 -10.57 2.17
N TYR A 116 1.16 -10.40 2.73
CA TYR A 116 2.13 -11.46 3.02
C TYR A 116 2.39 -11.64 4.53
N HIS A 117 1.99 -10.66 5.34
CA HIS A 117 2.23 -10.64 6.79
C HIS A 117 0.90 -10.42 7.53
N PRO A 118 0.12 -11.50 7.76
CA PRO A 118 -1.12 -11.40 8.53
C PRO A 118 -0.85 -11.20 10.01
N LEU A 119 -1.80 -10.57 10.67
CA LEU A 119 -1.85 -10.54 12.13
C LEU A 119 -2.15 -11.94 12.69
N PRO A 120 -1.74 -12.21 13.93
CA PRO A 120 -2.11 -13.45 14.61
C PRO A 120 -3.64 -13.64 14.68
N ASP A 121 -4.08 -14.90 14.64
CA ASP A 121 -5.49 -15.24 14.77
C ASP A 121 -6.07 -14.66 16.06
N GLY A 122 -7.24 -14.02 15.95
CA GLY A 122 -7.93 -13.40 17.07
C GLY A 122 -7.26 -12.14 17.61
N TYR A 123 -6.24 -11.59 16.96
CA TYR A 123 -5.58 -10.37 17.41
C TYR A 123 -6.55 -9.19 17.46
N VAL A 124 -6.61 -8.54 18.63
CA VAL A 124 -7.34 -7.30 18.87
C VAL A 124 -6.43 -6.36 19.67
N PRO A 125 -6.06 -5.18 19.13
CA PRO A 125 -5.20 -4.24 19.86
C PRO A 125 -5.95 -3.57 21.02
N ARG A 126 -5.19 -2.98 21.94
CA ARG A 126 -5.77 -1.99 22.85
C ARG A 126 -6.22 -0.78 22.04
N LEU A 127 -7.42 -0.28 22.34
CA LEU A 127 -8.01 0.83 21.59
C LEU A 127 -8.34 2.01 22.50
N HIS A 128 -8.20 3.21 21.93
CA HIS A 128 -8.63 4.47 22.50
C HIS A 128 -9.63 5.13 21.54
N SER A 129 -10.85 5.40 22.02
CA SER A 129 -11.86 6.08 21.20
C SER A 129 -11.51 7.54 21.02
N LEU A 130 -11.55 8.00 19.76
CA LEU A 130 -11.29 9.40 19.43
C LEU A 130 -12.51 10.27 19.81
N PRO A 131 -12.31 11.42 20.48
CA PRO A 131 -13.37 12.39 20.68
C PRO A 131 -13.96 12.88 19.36
N ALA A 132 -15.25 13.25 19.35
CA ALA A 132 -15.97 13.67 18.15
C ALA A 132 -15.32 14.84 17.39
N ARG A 133 -14.58 15.71 18.08
CA ARG A 133 -13.85 16.82 17.44
C ARG A 133 -12.72 16.36 16.49
N TYR A 134 -12.26 15.10 16.63
CA TYR A 134 -11.23 14.48 15.79
C TYR A 134 -11.80 13.40 14.86
N ALA A 135 -12.91 12.79 15.25
CA ALA A 135 -13.58 11.73 14.49
C ALA A 135 -15.11 11.91 14.60
N PRO A 136 -15.71 12.82 13.79
CA PRO A 136 -17.16 13.11 13.88
C PRO A 136 -18.04 11.89 13.66
N SER A 137 -17.60 10.93 12.84
CA SER A 137 -18.28 9.67 12.57
C SER A 137 -17.93 8.55 13.55
N GLY A 138 -17.18 8.86 14.61
CA GLY A 138 -16.60 7.87 15.50
C GLY A 138 -15.31 7.27 14.94
N GLY A 139 -14.59 6.56 15.79
CA GLY A 139 -13.34 5.87 15.46
C GLY A 139 -12.51 5.61 16.69
N SER A 140 -11.67 4.59 16.62
CA SER A 140 -10.72 4.24 17.67
C SER A 140 -9.37 3.91 17.06
N LEU A 141 -8.30 4.26 17.75
CA LEU A 141 -6.92 3.94 17.37
C LEU A 141 -6.21 3.29 18.56
N ALA A 142 -5.08 2.66 18.31
CA ALA A 142 -4.16 2.28 19.37
C ALA A 142 -3.76 3.53 20.19
N PRO A 143 -3.54 3.44 21.51
CA PRO A 143 -3.35 4.62 22.36
C PRO A 143 -2.24 5.57 21.89
N ALA A 144 -1.12 5.02 21.42
CA ALA A 144 -0.01 5.81 20.91
C ALA A 144 -0.39 6.57 19.63
N ALA A 145 -1.06 5.89 18.68
CA ALA A 145 -1.54 6.50 17.43
C ALA A 145 -2.62 7.54 17.70
N ALA A 146 -3.58 7.26 18.60
CA ALA A 146 -4.59 8.23 19.01
C ALA A 146 -3.98 9.51 19.56
N ALA A 147 -3.01 9.39 20.49
CA ALA A 147 -2.32 10.53 21.07
C ALA A 147 -1.54 11.34 20.01
N ALA A 148 -0.87 10.66 19.09
CA ALA A 148 -0.13 11.30 18.00
C ALA A 148 -1.07 12.02 17.02
N PHE A 149 -2.16 11.38 16.60
CA PHE A 149 -3.16 11.98 15.73
C PHE A 149 -3.81 13.22 16.34
N MET A 150 -4.20 13.16 17.63
CA MET A 150 -4.80 14.30 18.30
C MET A 150 -3.84 15.49 18.37
N ARG A 151 -2.55 15.25 18.69
CA ARG A 151 -1.53 16.34 18.66
C ARG A 151 -1.36 16.94 17.27
N MET A 152 -1.29 16.09 16.24
CA MET A 152 -1.19 16.55 14.85
C MET A 152 -2.40 17.38 14.43
N ALA A 153 -3.61 16.92 14.77
CA ALA A 153 -4.85 17.62 14.44
C ALA A 153 -4.99 18.94 15.20
N ASP A 154 -4.50 19.04 16.44
CA ASP A 154 -4.50 20.28 17.21
C ASP A 154 -3.49 21.28 16.62
N ALA A 155 -2.28 20.86 16.29
CA ALA A 155 -1.28 21.72 15.63
C ALA A 155 -1.76 22.21 14.26
N ALA A 156 -2.36 21.34 13.44
CA ALA A 156 -2.95 21.75 12.16
C ALA A 156 -4.04 22.81 12.33
N ARG A 157 -4.82 22.74 13.41
CA ARG A 157 -5.88 23.71 13.69
C ARG A 157 -5.31 25.10 14.03
N GLU A 158 -4.14 25.17 14.67
CA GLU A 158 -3.42 26.44 14.89
C GLU A 158 -3.04 27.12 13.58
N ASP A 159 -2.79 26.31 12.53
CA ASP A 159 -2.53 26.78 11.16
C ASP A 159 -3.82 26.98 10.33
N GLY A 160 -5.01 26.88 10.95
CA GLY A 160 -6.30 27.04 10.28
C GLY A 160 -6.75 25.82 9.48
N ILE A 161 -6.08 24.66 9.64
CA ILE A 161 -6.39 23.41 8.94
C ILE A 161 -7.15 22.47 9.89
N THR A 162 -8.30 21.96 9.46
CA THR A 162 -9.06 20.98 10.24
C THR A 162 -8.81 19.57 9.70
N LEU A 163 -8.28 18.70 10.55
CA LEU A 163 -8.08 17.28 10.24
C LEU A 163 -9.09 16.42 11.00
N TYR A 164 -9.68 15.45 10.29
CA TYR A 164 -10.55 14.42 10.85
C TYR A 164 -10.06 13.02 10.51
N SER A 165 -10.22 12.10 11.45
CA SER A 165 -10.11 10.67 11.16
C SER A 165 -11.37 10.24 10.40
N VAL A 166 -11.19 9.78 9.17
CA VAL A 166 -12.27 9.27 8.31
C VAL A 166 -12.41 7.75 8.46
N SER A 167 -11.30 7.07 8.64
CA SER A 167 -11.21 5.63 8.88
C SER A 167 -10.15 5.39 9.93
N ALA A 168 -10.44 4.50 10.88
CA ALA A 168 -9.56 4.16 11.98
C ALA A 168 -9.51 2.63 12.12
N TYR A 169 -9.40 2.10 13.33
CA TYR A 169 -9.44 0.66 13.58
C TYR A 169 -10.61 -0.01 12.87
N ARG A 170 -10.32 -1.11 12.20
CA ARG A 170 -11.30 -2.03 11.64
C ARG A 170 -11.10 -3.42 12.23
N SER A 171 -12.15 -3.99 12.84
CA SER A 171 -12.09 -5.35 13.36
C SER A 171 -11.96 -6.39 12.22
N TYR A 172 -11.49 -7.58 12.55
CA TYR A 172 -11.47 -8.72 11.64
C TYR A 172 -12.84 -8.94 10.99
N SER A 173 -13.93 -8.97 11.79
CA SER A 173 -15.28 -9.21 11.30
C SER A 173 -15.81 -8.10 10.39
N TYR A 174 -15.43 -6.84 10.66
CA TYR A 174 -15.77 -5.73 9.77
C TYR A 174 -15.03 -5.87 8.44
N GLN A 175 -13.72 -6.18 8.47
CA GLN A 175 -12.93 -6.39 7.26
C GLN A 175 -13.43 -7.59 6.46
N ASP A 176 -13.86 -8.69 7.10
CA ASP A 176 -14.48 -9.83 6.44
C ASP A 176 -15.75 -9.44 5.67
N SER A 177 -16.64 -8.68 6.33
CA SER A 177 -17.88 -8.21 5.71
C SER A 177 -17.60 -7.27 4.53
N LEU A 178 -16.59 -6.41 4.66
CA LEU A 178 -16.15 -5.48 3.62
C LEU A 178 -15.57 -6.25 2.42
N TYR A 179 -14.66 -7.18 2.69
CA TYR A 179 -13.99 -7.98 1.67
C TYR A 179 -14.98 -8.86 0.90
N ARG A 180 -15.92 -9.53 1.60
CA ARG A 180 -17.00 -10.32 0.95
C ARG A 180 -17.86 -9.46 0.01
N ARG A 181 -18.14 -8.22 0.37
CA ARG A 181 -18.89 -7.30 -0.50
C ARG A 181 -18.09 -6.98 -1.77
N TYR A 182 -16.80 -6.72 -1.64
CA TYR A 182 -15.94 -6.45 -2.79
C TYR A 182 -15.76 -7.67 -3.68
N THR A 183 -15.55 -8.85 -3.11
CA THR A 183 -15.42 -10.09 -3.90
C THR A 183 -16.72 -10.50 -4.59
N ALA A 184 -17.87 -10.18 -4.02
CA ALA A 184 -19.16 -10.40 -4.67
C ALA A 184 -19.36 -9.46 -5.88
N GLN A 185 -18.73 -8.28 -5.87
CA GLN A 185 -18.83 -7.27 -6.93
C GLN A 185 -17.76 -7.48 -8.01
N ASP A 186 -16.50 -7.69 -7.62
CA ASP A 186 -15.33 -7.61 -8.50
C ASP A 186 -14.52 -8.92 -8.54
N GLY A 187 -14.99 -9.99 -7.86
CA GLY A 187 -14.29 -11.28 -7.86
C GLY A 187 -12.88 -11.16 -7.27
N VAL A 188 -11.92 -11.78 -7.95
CA VAL A 188 -10.50 -11.79 -7.54
C VAL A 188 -9.82 -10.43 -7.61
N GLU A 189 -10.37 -9.49 -8.39
CA GLU A 189 -9.86 -8.14 -8.48
C GLU A 189 -9.94 -7.39 -7.14
N ALA A 190 -10.82 -7.81 -6.24
CA ALA A 190 -10.91 -7.28 -4.89
C ALA A 190 -9.57 -7.37 -4.13
N ASP A 191 -8.75 -8.37 -4.41
CA ASP A 191 -7.43 -8.53 -3.80
C ASP A 191 -6.43 -7.42 -4.19
N THR A 192 -6.67 -6.68 -5.26
CA THR A 192 -5.77 -5.60 -5.70
C THR A 192 -5.89 -4.35 -4.85
N TYR A 193 -7.08 -4.06 -4.33
CA TYR A 193 -7.38 -2.81 -3.61
C TYR A 193 -7.90 -3.02 -2.17
N SER A 194 -8.24 -4.23 -1.77
CA SER A 194 -8.72 -4.55 -0.42
C SER A 194 -7.90 -5.67 0.21
N ALA A 195 -7.59 -5.53 1.48
CA ALA A 195 -6.96 -6.61 2.23
C ALA A 195 -8.01 -7.66 2.64
N ARG A 196 -7.59 -8.93 2.65
CA ARG A 196 -8.37 -10.00 3.30
C ARG A 196 -8.40 -9.80 4.81
N PRO A 197 -9.40 -10.38 5.53
CA PRO A 197 -9.44 -10.35 6.99
C PRO A 197 -8.12 -10.87 7.59
N GLY A 198 -7.60 -10.19 8.59
CA GLY A 198 -6.30 -10.49 9.19
C GLY A 198 -5.09 -9.85 8.50
N PHE A 199 -5.22 -9.34 7.28
CA PHE A 199 -4.14 -8.74 6.48
C PHE A 199 -4.24 -7.21 6.35
N SER A 200 -5.14 -6.59 7.10
CA SER A 200 -5.37 -5.13 7.03
C SER A 200 -4.62 -4.41 8.14
N GLU A 201 -3.84 -3.38 7.77
CA GLU A 201 -3.18 -2.48 8.72
C GLU A 201 -4.17 -1.80 9.67
N HIS A 202 -5.40 -1.54 9.22
CA HIS A 202 -6.43 -0.98 10.09
C HIS A 202 -6.75 -1.86 11.31
N GLN A 203 -6.47 -3.18 11.25
CA GLN A 203 -6.70 -4.07 12.39
C GLN A 203 -5.63 -3.88 13.49
N THR A 204 -4.51 -3.23 13.20
CA THR A 204 -3.51 -2.87 14.23
C THR A 204 -3.97 -1.70 15.11
N GLY A 205 -4.90 -0.89 14.64
CA GLY A 205 -5.29 0.38 15.25
C GLY A 205 -4.25 1.49 15.07
N LEU A 206 -3.23 1.29 14.23
CA LEU A 206 -2.20 2.31 13.92
C LEU A 206 -2.59 3.15 12.71
N ALA A 207 -3.56 2.72 11.90
CA ALA A 207 -4.04 3.39 10.69
C ALA A 207 -5.55 3.59 10.74
#